data_f3ca9578dcee1f0069c7b9dbc689d16e
#
_entry.id   f3ca9578dcee1f0069c7b9dbc689d16e
#
_cell.length_a   1.000
_cell.length_b   1.000
_cell.length_c   1.000
_cell.angle_alpha   90.00
_cell.angle_beta   90.00
_cell.angle_gamma   90.00
#
_symmetry.space_group_name_H-M   'P 1'
#
loop_
_entity.id
_entity.type
_entity.pdbx_description
1 polymer ?
#
loop_
_entity_poly.entity_id
_entity_poly.type
_entity_poly.pdbx_seq_one_letter_code
_entity_poly.pdbx_strand_id
1 'polypeptide(L)'
;MDEPTSGLDALAAYEVSRAVRLLADQGRTLVVTMHQPSVTTFGLGDSLLLLSQGHLAYFGPLKQAVKHVHRTVGIPYRPGTNPADFLVAAVASRSGTELSAIFRECPLGQKLEQALALPSSHRGGGEDQRLSTATTSDRLSTATATSSARYAAYTELASACCVKWLPARWVALWVRLRRRIPHPSTFPEQVRTLVGRQTLFALREPRGLFGVGVRHIAVGAFFGTLYRVDAANARSPQNVASLLFFCVFFMVVGHQHSIPVLVGQRQLWRHERGLSLYSTRALYVSALITKWPLHLCLVFLFSLVVYPSCGLAAGFDSFAYFYVILSLVSLTSLSLCELVATIAPSSQAAVAAYLPMALVLVAFGGYVVLIPSLPNSIMAVPDLSFVRWAFQGLLANQYPGDAKVLDLYGFAGVDRIDSIGPMVLALVVIESAKFMALRAL
;
A
#
# COMPACT_ATOMS: atom_id res chain seq x y z
N MET A 1 4.26 -17.63 6.73
CA MET A 1 3.43 -17.40 5.52
C MET A 1 2.19 -18.23 5.69
N ASP A 2 1.03 -17.63 5.52
CA ASP A 2 -0.25 -18.31 5.66
C ASP A 2 -0.87 -18.48 4.28
N GLU A 3 -1.09 -19.72 3.90
CA GLU A 3 -1.64 -20.19 2.61
C GLU A 3 -1.11 -19.44 1.37
N PRO A 4 0.19 -19.34 1.12
CA PRO A 4 0.74 -18.54 0.02
C PRO A 4 0.35 -19.05 -1.37
N THR A 5 -0.21 -20.26 -1.47
CA THR A 5 -0.63 -20.91 -2.71
C THR A 5 -2.14 -20.91 -2.91
N SER A 6 -2.91 -20.32 -1.98
CA SER A 6 -4.38 -20.29 -2.06
C SER A 6 -4.84 -19.45 -3.26
N GLY A 7 -5.81 -19.98 -4.02
CA GLY A 7 -6.35 -19.33 -5.21
C GLY A 7 -5.43 -19.31 -6.45
N LEU A 8 -4.29 -19.99 -6.40
CA LEU A 8 -3.37 -20.13 -7.53
C LEU A 8 -3.64 -21.47 -8.28
N ASP A 9 -3.36 -21.48 -9.58
CA ASP A 9 -3.30 -22.72 -10.34
C ASP A 9 -2.09 -23.58 -9.92
N ALA A 10 -2.05 -24.84 -10.34
CA ALA A 10 -1.02 -25.80 -9.92
C ALA A 10 0.40 -25.36 -10.31
N LEU A 11 0.58 -24.69 -11.44
CA LEU A 11 1.88 -24.22 -11.90
C LEU A 11 2.34 -23.01 -11.07
N ALA A 12 1.48 -22.00 -10.90
CA ALA A 12 1.78 -20.83 -10.10
C ALA A 12 2.01 -21.19 -8.62
N ALA A 13 1.23 -22.11 -8.06
CA ALA A 13 1.42 -22.64 -6.70
C ALA A 13 2.80 -23.30 -6.54
N TYR A 14 3.23 -24.09 -7.53
CA TYR A 14 4.56 -24.70 -7.53
C TYR A 14 5.67 -23.67 -7.62
N GLU A 15 5.58 -22.67 -8.51
CA GLU A 15 6.59 -21.61 -8.64
C GLU A 15 6.71 -20.75 -7.38
N VAL A 16 5.59 -20.41 -6.74
CA VAL A 16 5.61 -19.69 -5.44
C VAL A 16 6.29 -20.55 -4.37
N SER A 17 5.94 -21.84 -4.28
CA SER A 17 6.56 -22.75 -3.29
C SER A 17 8.05 -22.96 -3.54
N ARG A 18 8.47 -23.00 -4.80
CA ARG A 18 9.88 -23.05 -5.20
C ARG A 18 10.63 -21.78 -4.80
N ALA A 19 10.02 -20.60 -4.99
CA ALA A 19 10.60 -19.33 -4.54
C ALA A 19 10.76 -19.29 -3.01
N VAL A 20 9.75 -19.80 -2.27
CA VAL A 20 9.81 -19.95 -0.80
C VAL A 20 10.95 -20.89 -0.40
N ARG A 21 11.14 -22.01 -1.13
CA ARG A 21 12.24 -22.95 -0.90
C ARG A 21 13.61 -22.28 -1.08
N LEU A 22 13.78 -21.49 -2.14
CA LEU A 22 15.04 -20.74 -2.37
C LEU A 22 15.35 -19.75 -1.25
N LEU A 23 14.32 -19.16 -0.63
CA LEU A 23 14.51 -18.31 0.55
C LEU A 23 14.97 -19.10 1.78
N ALA A 24 14.47 -20.31 1.97
CA ALA A 24 14.91 -21.22 3.05
C ALA A 24 16.38 -21.66 2.84
N ASP A 25 16.75 -21.96 1.59
CA ASP A 25 18.13 -22.36 1.24
C ASP A 25 19.15 -21.24 1.47
N GLN A 26 18.69 -19.97 1.56
CA GLN A 26 19.52 -18.82 1.96
C GLN A 26 19.71 -18.72 3.50
N GLY A 27 19.35 -19.74 4.26
CA GLY A 27 19.51 -19.78 5.72
C GLY A 27 18.36 -19.15 6.51
N ARG A 28 17.17 -18.97 5.92
CA ARG A 28 16.00 -18.45 6.61
C ARG A 28 15.12 -19.61 7.12
N THR A 29 14.65 -19.48 8.36
CA THR A 29 13.62 -20.39 8.89
C THR A 29 12.25 -19.90 8.41
N LEU A 30 11.54 -20.74 7.66
CA LEU A 30 10.23 -20.41 7.11
C LEU A 30 9.19 -21.40 7.63
N VAL A 31 8.08 -20.87 8.15
CA VAL A 31 6.88 -21.66 8.52
C VAL A 31 5.79 -21.29 7.53
N VAL A 32 5.24 -22.29 6.85
CA VAL A 32 4.26 -22.11 5.76
C VAL A 32 3.07 -23.02 6.03
N THR A 33 1.85 -22.45 6.04
CA THR A 33 0.62 -23.24 6.02
C THR A 33 0.22 -23.52 4.58
N MET A 34 -0.25 -24.71 4.27
CA MET A 34 -0.68 -25.10 2.93
C MET A 34 -2.01 -25.83 3.00
N HIS A 35 -2.92 -25.46 2.10
CA HIS A 35 -4.18 -26.14 1.90
C HIS A 35 -4.08 -27.03 0.65
N GLN A 36 -4.28 -28.36 0.81
CA GLN A 36 -4.25 -29.35 -0.27
C GLN A 36 -3.08 -29.19 -1.27
N PRO A 37 -1.81 -29.20 -0.81
CA PRO A 37 -0.68 -29.05 -1.71
C PRO A 37 -0.57 -30.25 -2.67
N SER A 38 -0.11 -30.01 -3.90
CA SER A 38 0.26 -31.10 -4.81
C SER A 38 1.43 -31.91 -4.24
N VAL A 39 1.62 -33.13 -4.72
CA VAL A 39 2.73 -34.01 -4.29
C VAL A 39 4.08 -33.31 -4.46
N THR A 40 4.26 -32.62 -5.57
CA THR A 40 5.49 -31.89 -5.88
C THR A 40 5.71 -30.70 -4.94
N THR A 41 4.67 -29.94 -4.67
CA THR A 41 4.70 -28.78 -3.74
C THR A 41 4.95 -29.24 -2.30
N PHE A 42 4.24 -30.31 -1.86
CA PHE A 42 4.41 -30.90 -0.54
C PHE A 42 5.85 -31.39 -0.30
N GLY A 43 6.46 -31.98 -1.32
CA GLY A 43 7.83 -32.50 -1.27
C GLY A 43 8.94 -31.47 -1.12
N LEU A 44 8.64 -30.16 -1.26
CA LEU A 44 9.62 -29.06 -1.08
C LEU A 44 9.91 -28.76 0.39
N GLY A 45 9.09 -29.24 1.34
CA GLY A 45 9.28 -29.01 2.77
C GLY A 45 10.36 -29.91 3.39
N ASP A 46 11.08 -29.40 4.39
CA ASP A 46 12.04 -30.18 5.18
C ASP A 46 11.34 -30.91 6.34
N SER A 47 10.52 -30.20 7.06
CA SER A 47 9.82 -30.66 8.25
C SER A 47 8.31 -30.42 8.14
N LEU A 48 7.54 -31.27 8.74
CA LEU A 48 6.08 -31.16 8.82
C LEU A 48 5.65 -30.97 10.27
N LEU A 49 4.79 -30.01 10.50
CA LEU A 49 4.00 -29.86 11.71
C LEU A 49 2.55 -30.20 11.39
N LEU A 50 2.01 -31.21 12.01
CA LEU A 50 0.64 -31.71 11.78
C LEU A 50 -0.18 -31.55 13.05
N LEU A 51 -1.28 -30.82 12.95
CA LEU A 51 -2.21 -30.54 14.05
C LEU A 51 -3.53 -31.29 13.83
N SER A 52 -4.12 -31.80 14.91
CA SER A 52 -5.47 -32.37 14.92
C SER A 52 -6.22 -31.82 16.14
N GLN A 53 -7.35 -31.13 15.91
CA GLN A 53 -8.20 -30.56 16.96
C GLN A 53 -7.42 -29.69 17.97
N GLY A 54 -6.44 -28.91 17.47
CA GLY A 54 -5.59 -28.07 18.30
C GLY A 54 -4.42 -28.77 18.99
N HIS A 55 -4.30 -30.09 18.87
CA HIS A 55 -3.24 -30.89 19.46
C HIS A 55 -2.17 -31.27 18.44
N LEU A 56 -0.91 -31.39 18.87
CA LEU A 56 0.21 -31.77 18.03
C LEU A 56 0.17 -33.27 17.76
N ALA A 57 -0.12 -33.67 16.52
CA ALA A 57 -0.15 -35.06 16.09
C ALA A 57 1.20 -35.54 15.55
N TYR A 58 2.00 -34.66 14.95
CA TYR A 58 3.33 -34.95 14.45
C TYR A 58 4.15 -33.70 14.28
N PHE A 59 5.44 -33.77 14.63
CA PHE A 59 6.45 -32.77 14.26
C PHE A 59 7.78 -33.48 13.96
N GLY A 60 8.32 -33.25 12.78
CA GLY A 60 9.60 -33.87 12.38
C GLY A 60 9.81 -33.88 10.88
N PRO A 61 10.84 -34.63 10.38
CA PRO A 61 11.17 -34.68 8.97
C PRO A 61 9.98 -35.14 8.11
N LEU A 62 9.71 -34.36 7.03
CA LEU A 62 8.59 -34.64 6.12
C LEU A 62 8.58 -36.07 5.59
N LYS A 63 9.76 -36.61 5.24
CA LYS A 63 9.94 -37.96 4.70
C LYS A 63 9.49 -39.07 5.66
N GLN A 64 9.44 -38.82 6.97
CA GLN A 64 9.05 -39.80 7.99
C GLN A 64 7.58 -39.69 8.38
N ALA A 65 6.89 -38.63 8.00
CA ALA A 65 5.52 -38.32 8.43
C ALA A 65 4.52 -39.42 8.04
N VAL A 66 4.53 -39.84 6.78
CA VAL A 66 3.62 -40.90 6.27
C VAL A 66 3.84 -42.20 7.03
N LYS A 67 5.09 -42.61 7.24
CA LYS A 67 5.43 -43.86 7.97
C LYS A 67 5.01 -43.80 9.43
N HIS A 68 5.19 -42.64 10.07
CA HIS A 68 4.77 -42.42 11.46
C HIS A 68 3.25 -42.52 11.59
N VAL A 69 2.51 -41.73 10.80
CA VAL A 69 1.04 -41.72 10.85
C VAL A 69 0.44 -43.07 10.48
N HIS A 70 0.97 -43.77 9.47
CA HIS A 70 0.56 -45.10 9.12
C HIS A 70 0.69 -46.07 10.32
N ARG A 71 1.80 -46.05 11.05
CA ARG A 71 2.02 -46.90 12.24
C ARG A 71 1.13 -46.50 13.43
N THR A 72 0.93 -45.23 13.64
CA THR A 72 0.17 -44.68 14.77
C THR A 72 -1.33 -44.90 14.60
N VAL A 73 -1.85 -44.64 13.39
CA VAL A 73 -3.29 -44.71 13.11
C VAL A 73 -3.72 -46.09 12.62
N GLY A 74 -2.79 -46.86 12.03
CA GLY A 74 -3.07 -48.20 11.48
C GLY A 74 -3.71 -48.23 10.08
N ILE A 75 -3.89 -47.05 9.43
CA ILE A 75 -4.44 -46.92 8.09
C ILE A 75 -3.32 -47.13 7.05
N PRO A 76 -3.46 -48.10 6.10
CA PRO A 76 -2.42 -48.35 5.12
C PRO A 76 -2.34 -47.20 4.09
N TYR A 77 -1.12 -46.71 3.87
CA TYR A 77 -0.85 -45.78 2.78
C TYR A 77 -0.85 -46.50 1.44
N ARG A 78 -1.68 -46.06 0.51
CA ARG A 78 -1.75 -46.62 -0.84
C ARG A 78 -0.80 -45.86 -1.79
N PRO A 79 0.09 -46.55 -2.52
CA PRO A 79 0.92 -45.93 -3.53
C PRO A 79 0.05 -45.18 -4.56
N GLY A 80 0.46 -43.92 -4.91
CA GLY A 80 -0.31 -43.04 -5.81
C GLY A 80 -1.28 -42.09 -5.12
N THR A 81 -1.55 -42.25 -3.82
CA THR A 81 -2.31 -41.26 -3.07
C THR A 81 -1.42 -40.05 -2.73
N ASN A 82 -1.98 -38.85 -2.79
CA ASN A 82 -1.26 -37.67 -2.33
C ASN A 82 -0.91 -37.79 -0.83
N PRO A 83 0.38 -37.72 -0.44
CA PRO A 83 0.79 -37.86 0.95
C PRO A 83 0.12 -36.87 1.89
N ALA A 84 -0.09 -35.61 1.44
CA ALA A 84 -0.73 -34.56 2.24
C ALA A 84 -2.20 -34.94 2.56
N ASP A 85 -2.97 -35.36 1.55
CA ASP A 85 -4.37 -35.78 1.73
C ASP A 85 -4.48 -37.01 2.64
N PHE A 86 -3.58 -38.00 2.45
CA PHE A 86 -3.51 -39.15 3.35
C PHE A 86 -3.27 -38.75 4.81
N LEU A 87 -2.32 -37.87 5.07
CA LEU A 87 -1.98 -37.43 6.42
C LEU A 87 -3.16 -36.71 7.08
N VAL A 88 -3.83 -35.80 6.39
CA VAL A 88 -5.00 -35.08 6.89
C VAL A 88 -6.15 -36.07 7.18
N ALA A 89 -6.47 -36.95 6.23
CA ALA A 89 -7.54 -37.95 6.41
C ALA A 89 -7.25 -38.91 7.55
N ALA A 90 -5.99 -39.36 7.69
CA ALA A 90 -5.60 -40.28 8.73
C ALA A 90 -5.70 -39.67 10.13
N VAL A 91 -5.23 -38.44 10.35
CA VAL A 91 -5.34 -37.80 11.66
C VAL A 91 -6.77 -37.36 12.00
N ALA A 92 -7.63 -37.14 11.01
CA ALA A 92 -9.04 -36.83 11.23
C ALA A 92 -9.83 -38.06 11.75
N SER A 93 -9.31 -39.29 11.62
CA SER A 93 -9.98 -40.51 12.04
C SER A 93 -9.82 -40.83 13.53
N ARG A 94 -8.98 -40.09 14.27
CA ARG A 94 -8.73 -40.26 15.69
C ARG A 94 -8.79 -38.97 16.47
N SER A 95 -8.95 -39.08 17.80
CA SER A 95 -8.92 -37.89 18.67
C SER A 95 -7.53 -37.22 18.67
N GLY A 96 -7.50 -35.88 18.58
CA GLY A 96 -6.26 -35.10 18.64
C GLY A 96 -5.47 -35.29 19.95
N THR A 97 -6.16 -35.51 21.07
CA THR A 97 -5.55 -35.80 22.38
C THR A 97 -4.84 -37.15 22.37
N GLU A 98 -5.46 -38.19 21.79
CA GLU A 98 -4.87 -39.53 21.65
C GLU A 98 -3.62 -39.49 20.76
N LEU A 99 -3.71 -38.86 19.61
CA LEU A 99 -2.57 -38.69 18.69
C LEU A 99 -1.41 -37.92 19.34
N SER A 100 -1.70 -36.89 20.12
CA SER A 100 -0.69 -36.14 20.82
C SER A 100 0.00 -36.96 21.92
N ALA A 101 -0.73 -37.76 22.66
CA ALA A 101 -0.16 -38.67 23.67
C ALA A 101 0.80 -39.69 23.02
N ILE A 102 0.37 -40.34 21.94
CA ILE A 102 1.19 -41.31 21.21
C ILE A 102 2.44 -40.62 20.61
N PHE A 103 2.30 -39.37 20.10
CA PHE A 103 3.44 -38.66 19.55
C PHE A 103 4.47 -38.33 20.64
N ARG A 104 4.05 -37.91 21.83
CA ARG A 104 4.96 -37.61 22.96
C ARG A 104 5.77 -38.84 23.41
N GLU A 105 5.16 -40.01 23.37
CA GLU A 105 5.81 -41.29 23.73
C GLU A 105 6.79 -41.79 22.66
N CYS A 106 6.65 -41.33 21.42
CA CYS A 106 7.55 -41.73 20.36
C CYS A 106 8.94 -41.06 20.44
N PRO A 107 10.02 -41.67 19.87
CA PRO A 107 11.38 -41.14 19.95
C PRO A 107 11.51 -39.71 19.39
N LEU A 108 10.68 -39.33 18.41
CA LEU A 108 10.67 -37.96 17.84
C LEU A 108 10.04 -36.99 18.85
N GLY A 109 8.94 -37.35 19.51
CA GLY A 109 8.27 -36.54 20.50
C GLY A 109 9.17 -36.30 21.73
N GLN A 110 9.82 -37.38 22.22
CA GLN A 110 10.77 -37.29 23.34
C GLN A 110 11.95 -36.37 23.00
N LYS A 111 12.52 -36.47 21.80
CA LYS A 111 13.57 -35.52 21.36
C LYS A 111 13.09 -34.08 21.30
N LEU A 112 11.86 -33.84 20.84
CA LEU A 112 11.26 -32.51 20.82
C LEU A 112 11.09 -31.95 22.23
N GLU A 113 10.56 -32.74 23.17
CA GLU A 113 10.39 -32.32 24.57
C GLU A 113 11.74 -32.03 25.24
N GLN A 114 12.76 -32.86 25.02
CA GLN A 114 14.11 -32.63 25.49
C GLN A 114 14.67 -31.32 24.90
N ALA A 115 14.50 -31.08 23.62
CA ALA A 115 14.96 -29.85 22.98
C ALA A 115 14.22 -28.60 23.50
N LEU A 116 12.94 -28.74 23.87
CA LEU A 116 12.15 -27.65 24.45
C LEU A 116 12.49 -27.39 25.94
N ALA A 117 12.92 -28.43 26.67
CA ALA A 117 13.31 -28.32 28.06
C ALA A 117 14.71 -27.71 28.28
N LEU A 118 15.55 -27.68 27.24
CA LEU A 118 16.87 -27.05 27.34
C LEU A 118 16.76 -25.53 27.50
N PRO A 119 17.54 -24.91 28.42
CA PRO A 119 17.63 -23.43 28.53
C PRO A 119 18.01 -22.81 27.19
N SER A 120 17.50 -21.63 26.90
CA SER A 120 17.71 -20.93 25.64
C SER A 120 19.20 -20.65 25.30
N SER A 121 20.09 -20.70 26.31
CA SER A 121 21.54 -20.58 26.14
C SER A 121 22.23 -21.78 25.46
N HIS A 122 21.59 -22.96 25.43
CA HIS A 122 22.14 -24.19 24.84
C HIS A 122 21.45 -24.61 23.51
N ARG A 123 20.48 -23.85 23.01
CA ARG A 123 19.77 -24.21 21.79
C ARG A 123 20.54 -23.93 20.48
N GLY A 124 21.76 -23.42 20.56
CA GLY A 124 22.60 -23.05 19.41
C GLY A 124 23.87 -23.85 19.18
N GLY A 125 24.11 -24.97 19.91
CA GLY A 125 25.37 -25.69 19.83
C GLY A 125 25.21 -27.19 19.71
N GLY A 126 24.83 -27.71 18.54
CA GLY A 126 24.78 -29.14 18.30
C GLY A 126 24.71 -29.47 16.81
N GLU A 127 25.85 -29.90 16.24
CA GLU A 127 26.00 -30.52 14.93
C GLU A 127 26.05 -29.60 13.69
N ASP A 128 27.05 -28.70 13.64
CA ASP A 128 27.66 -28.28 12.37
C ASP A 128 29.16 -28.66 12.34
N GLN A 129 29.45 -29.95 12.40
CA GLN A 129 30.69 -30.49 11.92
C GLN A 129 30.47 -31.18 10.56
N ARG A 130 30.44 -30.41 9.50
CA ARG A 130 30.93 -30.71 8.13
C ARG A 130 30.39 -29.65 7.15
N LEU A 131 31.11 -28.61 6.99
CA LEU A 131 31.51 -28.01 5.71
C LEU A 131 32.34 -26.73 6.00
N SER A 132 33.62 -26.92 6.24
CA SER A 132 34.58 -25.84 6.17
C SER A 132 34.88 -25.57 4.70
N THR A 133 34.36 -24.50 4.15
CA THR A 133 35.02 -23.66 3.14
C THR A 133 34.23 -22.39 2.90
N ALA A 134 34.96 -21.25 2.99
CA ALA A 134 34.68 -19.94 2.45
C ALA A 134 33.88 -18.92 3.28
N THR A 135 34.57 -18.19 4.15
CA THR A 135 34.80 -16.71 4.17
C THR A 135 33.66 -15.74 3.81
N THR A 136 32.39 -16.01 4.14
CA THR A 136 31.36 -14.96 4.08
C THR A 136 30.36 -15.06 5.24
N SER A 137 30.53 -16.06 6.12
CA SER A 137 29.53 -16.42 7.16
C SER A 137 29.71 -15.61 8.46
N ASP A 138 30.90 -15.05 8.75
CA ASP A 138 31.14 -14.41 10.05
C ASP A 138 30.47 -13.03 10.25
N ARG A 139 30.05 -12.38 9.18
CA ARG A 139 29.30 -11.11 9.31
C ARG A 139 27.79 -11.27 9.45
N LEU A 140 27.23 -12.42 9.04
CA LEU A 140 25.80 -12.70 9.20
C LEU A 140 25.47 -13.35 10.55
N SER A 141 26.37 -14.17 11.09
CA SER A 141 26.13 -14.86 12.38
C SER A 141 26.12 -13.89 13.57
N THR A 142 26.94 -12.84 13.54
CA THR A 142 26.93 -11.79 14.56
C THR A 142 25.67 -10.92 14.52
N ALA A 143 25.03 -10.72 13.39
CA ALA A 143 23.80 -9.95 13.26
C ALA A 143 22.56 -10.71 13.78
N THR A 144 22.52 -12.04 13.63
CA THR A 144 21.41 -12.87 14.12
C THR A 144 21.49 -13.17 15.62
N ALA A 145 22.70 -13.39 16.15
CA ALA A 145 22.91 -13.59 17.59
C ALA A 145 22.60 -12.33 18.41
N THR A 146 22.89 -11.15 17.89
CA THR A 146 22.55 -9.88 18.54
C THR A 146 21.05 -9.55 18.52
N SER A 147 20.29 -10.05 17.55
CA SER A 147 18.81 -9.84 17.51
C SER A 147 18.10 -10.71 18.56
N SER A 148 18.50 -11.99 18.72
CA SER A 148 17.91 -12.93 19.68
C SER A 148 18.23 -12.54 21.13
N ALA A 149 19.44 -12.12 21.43
CA ALA A 149 19.85 -11.64 22.75
C ALA A 149 19.14 -10.32 23.13
N ARG A 150 18.88 -9.45 22.17
CA ARG A 150 18.07 -8.23 22.39
C ARG A 150 16.60 -8.53 22.63
N TYR A 151 16.02 -9.56 22.01
CA TYR A 151 14.65 -9.99 22.27
C TYR A 151 14.48 -10.55 23.70
N ALA A 152 15.44 -11.32 24.22
CA ALA A 152 15.43 -11.82 25.58
C ALA A 152 15.56 -10.69 26.60
N ALA A 153 16.46 -9.73 26.37
CA ALA A 153 16.63 -8.56 27.23
C ALA A 153 15.39 -7.62 27.26
N TYR A 154 14.64 -7.54 26.15
CA TYR A 154 13.41 -6.76 26.11
C TYR A 154 12.23 -7.39 26.85
N THR A 155 12.14 -8.72 26.90
CA THR A 155 11.10 -9.42 27.68
C THR A 155 11.38 -9.38 29.19
N GLU A 156 12.63 -9.40 29.62
CA GLU A 156 13.01 -9.24 31.05
C GLU A 156 12.84 -7.80 31.55
N LEU A 157 13.18 -6.79 30.73
CA LEU A 157 12.99 -5.38 31.10
C LEU A 157 11.49 -4.97 31.14
N ALA A 158 10.65 -5.63 30.36
CA ALA A 158 9.19 -5.39 30.39
C ALA A 158 8.52 -5.96 31.67
N SER A 159 9.12 -6.96 32.29
CA SER A 159 8.61 -7.57 33.53
C SER A 159 9.10 -6.87 34.81
N ALA A 160 10.18 -6.08 34.75
CA ALA A 160 10.88 -5.55 35.91
C ALA A 160 10.59 -4.09 36.30
N CYS A 161 9.96 -3.28 35.44
CA CYS A 161 9.73 -1.85 35.73
C CYS A 161 8.27 -1.47 35.89
N CYS A 162 7.88 -1.14 37.11
CA CYS A 162 6.93 -0.09 37.57
C CYS A 162 5.69 0.24 36.69
N VAL A 163 5.07 -0.71 36.00
CA VAL A 163 3.87 -0.44 35.19
C VAL A 163 2.56 -0.71 35.96
N LYS A 164 2.63 -1.10 37.22
CA LYS A 164 1.44 -1.44 38.05
C LYS A 164 0.50 -0.27 38.35
N TRP A 165 0.89 0.97 38.05
CA TRP A 165 0.13 2.18 38.44
C TRP A 165 -0.42 3.02 37.30
N LEU A 166 -0.22 2.65 36.04
CA LEU A 166 -0.77 3.41 34.90
C LEU A 166 -2.05 2.75 34.36
N PRO A 167 -3.11 3.55 34.05
CA PRO A 167 -4.29 3.04 33.36
C PRO A 167 -3.92 2.34 32.05
N ALA A 168 -4.58 1.22 31.74
CA ALA A 168 -4.27 0.38 30.57
C ALA A 168 -4.17 1.15 29.25
N ARG A 169 -4.87 2.28 29.11
CA ARG A 169 -4.80 3.20 27.96
C ARG A 169 -3.41 3.83 27.80
N TRP A 170 -2.79 4.24 28.90
CA TRP A 170 -1.46 4.87 28.89
C TRP A 170 -0.35 3.86 28.68
N VAL A 171 -0.52 2.65 29.20
CA VAL A 171 0.40 1.53 28.94
C VAL A 171 0.34 1.16 27.46
N ALA A 172 -0.85 1.09 26.87
CA ALA A 172 -1.00 0.82 25.42
C ALA A 172 -0.41 1.94 24.57
N LEU A 173 -0.60 3.20 24.95
CA LEU A 173 -0.01 4.35 24.28
C LEU A 173 1.52 4.36 24.41
N TRP A 174 2.04 4.06 25.61
CA TRP A 174 3.48 4.01 25.88
C TRP A 174 4.18 2.85 25.15
N VAL A 175 3.53 1.67 25.14
CA VAL A 175 4.00 0.52 24.34
C VAL A 175 3.96 0.82 22.84
N ARG A 176 2.93 1.53 22.34
CA ARG A 176 2.87 2.00 20.95
C ARG A 176 3.97 3.02 20.62
N LEU A 177 4.27 3.94 21.53
CA LEU A 177 5.31 4.97 21.34
C LEU A 177 6.73 4.39 21.42
N ARG A 178 6.95 3.34 22.24
CA ARG A 178 8.28 2.76 22.50
C ARG A 178 8.65 1.59 21.59
N ARG A 179 7.70 0.94 20.91
CA ARG A 179 8.00 -0.13 19.95
C ARG A 179 8.53 0.44 18.64
N ARG A 180 9.72 0.99 18.66
CA ARG A 180 10.58 0.98 17.46
C ARG A 180 11.22 -0.41 17.39
N ILE A 181 10.49 -1.38 16.85
CA ILE A 181 11.11 -2.63 16.44
C ILE A 181 12.11 -2.24 15.34
N PRO A 182 13.41 -2.50 15.50
CA PRO A 182 14.36 -2.19 14.44
C PRO A 182 13.98 -3.00 13.20
N HIS A 183 13.75 -2.31 12.09
CA HIS A 183 13.49 -2.98 10.82
C HIS A 183 14.77 -3.70 10.38
N PRO A 184 14.66 -4.89 9.77
CA PRO A 184 15.82 -5.68 9.36
C PRO A 184 16.66 -5.00 8.25
N SER A 185 16.10 -3.99 7.55
CA SER A 185 16.75 -3.25 6.46
C SER A 185 16.83 -1.75 6.76
N THR A 186 17.77 -1.07 6.14
CA THR A 186 17.93 0.38 6.25
C THR A 186 16.80 1.12 5.54
N PHE A 187 16.54 2.38 5.93
CA PHE A 187 15.47 3.18 5.33
C PHE A 187 15.57 3.28 3.79
N PRO A 188 16.74 3.58 3.18
CA PRO A 188 16.84 3.65 1.72
C PRO A 188 16.62 2.30 1.04
N GLU A 189 17.01 1.19 1.65
CA GLU A 189 16.71 -0.16 1.13
C GLU A 189 15.22 -0.48 1.17
N GLN A 190 14.52 -0.11 2.24
CA GLN A 190 13.08 -0.22 2.34
C GLN A 190 12.39 0.55 1.21
N VAL A 191 12.77 1.83 1.01
CA VAL A 191 12.20 2.67 -0.05
C VAL A 191 12.49 2.08 -1.42
N ARG A 192 13.75 1.68 -1.71
CA ARG A 192 14.13 1.07 -2.99
C ARG A 192 13.32 -0.19 -3.31
N THR A 193 13.16 -1.07 -2.32
CA THR A 193 12.40 -2.32 -2.48
C THR A 193 10.93 -2.05 -2.73
N LEU A 194 10.33 -1.11 -1.98
CA LEU A 194 8.92 -0.74 -2.14
C LEU A 194 8.66 -0.04 -3.47
N VAL A 195 9.53 0.88 -3.91
CA VAL A 195 9.46 1.52 -5.23
C VAL A 195 9.56 0.47 -6.34
N GLY A 196 10.54 -0.44 -6.26
CA GLY A 196 10.69 -1.52 -7.23
C GLY A 196 9.45 -2.40 -7.32
N ARG A 197 8.85 -2.80 -6.17
CA ARG A 197 7.62 -3.58 -6.11
C ARG A 197 6.43 -2.83 -6.74
N GLN A 198 6.23 -1.56 -6.39
CA GLN A 198 5.12 -0.75 -6.91
C GLN A 198 5.26 -0.51 -8.42
N THR A 199 6.47 -0.24 -8.89
CA THR A 199 6.76 -0.06 -10.32
C THR A 199 6.52 -1.36 -11.09
N LEU A 200 7.00 -2.50 -10.59
CA LEU A 200 6.75 -3.81 -11.21
C LEU A 200 5.27 -4.15 -11.27
N PHE A 201 4.52 -3.84 -10.20
CA PHE A 201 3.07 -4.03 -10.17
C PHE A 201 2.38 -3.20 -11.26
N ALA A 202 2.73 -1.91 -11.36
CA ALA A 202 2.19 -1.02 -12.40
C ALA A 202 2.53 -1.50 -13.83
N LEU A 203 3.76 -1.99 -14.06
CA LEU A 203 4.19 -2.50 -15.36
C LEU A 203 3.54 -3.84 -15.74
N ARG A 204 3.20 -4.68 -14.75
CA ARG A 204 2.53 -5.97 -14.99
C ARG A 204 1.02 -5.84 -15.24
N GLU A 205 0.42 -4.71 -14.85
CA GLU A 205 -0.97 -4.37 -15.18
C GLU A 205 -1.06 -3.19 -16.16
N PRO A 206 -0.56 -3.34 -17.40
CA PRO A 206 -0.50 -2.24 -18.36
C PRO A 206 -1.89 -1.73 -18.77
N ARG A 207 -2.94 -2.57 -18.65
CA ARG A 207 -4.32 -2.21 -19.02
C ARG A 207 -4.84 -1.04 -18.18
N GLY A 208 -4.56 -1.03 -16.89
CA GLY A 208 -4.94 0.07 -15.99
C GLY A 208 -4.24 1.38 -16.36
N LEU A 209 -2.92 1.31 -16.55
CA LEU A 209 -2.10 2.46 -16.89
C LEU A 209 -2.48 3.04 -18.26
N PHE A 210 -2.63 2.17 -19.26
CA PHE A 210 -3.05 2.54 -20.61
C PHE A 210 -4.45 3.17 -20.61
N GLY A 211 -5.41 2.58 -19.89
CA GLY A 211 -6.77 3.11 -19.77
C GLY A 211 -6.82 4.52 -19.18
N VAL A 212 -6.00 4.79 -18.15
CA VAL A 212 -5.91 6.15 -17.58
C VAL A 212 -5.26 7.13 -18.58
N GLY A 213 -4.21 6.72 -19.29
CA GLY A 213 -3.57 7.54 -20.32
C GLY A 213 -4.53 7.89 -21.47
N VAL A 214 -5.20 6.88 -22.01
CA VAL A 214 -6.21 7.05 -23.08
C VAL A 214 -7.32 7.99 -22.62
N ARG A 215 -7.82 7.86 -21.40
CA ARG A 215 -8.82 8.76 -20.83
C ARG A 215 -8.36 10.23 -20.84
N HIS A 216 -7.12 10.53 -20.42
CA HIS A 216 -6.60 11.90 -20.42
C HIS A 216 -6.51 12.48 -21.82
N ILE A 217 -6.03 11.69 -22.79
CA ILE A 217 -5.96 12.11 -24.19
C ILE A 217 -7.35 12.29 -24.79
N ALA A 218 -8.27 11.34 -24.55
CA ALA A 218 -9.62 11.38 -25.09
C ALA A 218 -10.43 12.56 -24.56
N VAL A 219 -10.37 12.83 -23.25
CA VAL A 219 -11.03 13.99 -22.65
C VAL A 219 -10.37 15.28 -23.12
N GLY A 220 -9.05 15.31 -23.23
CA GLY A 220 -8.33 16.46 -23.80
C GLY A 220 -8.73 16.75 -25.24
N ALA A 221 -8.82 15.73 -26.07
CA ALA A 221 -9.28 15.86 -27.46
C ALA A 221 -10.76 16.29 -27.53
N PHE A 222 -11.62 15.76 -26.67
CA PHE A 222 -13.01 16.17 -26.54
C PHE A 222 -13.14 17.66 -26.21
N PHE A 223 -12.37 18.15 -25.23
CA PHE A 223 -12.36 19.59 -24.92
C PHE A 223 -11.78 20.40 -26.10
N GLY A 224 -10.74 19.92 -26.77
CA GLY A 224 -10.17 20.54 -27.94
C GLY A 224 -11.16 20.70 -29.09
N THR A 225 -12.06 19.72 -29.28
CA THR A 225 -13.13 19.82 -30.30
C THR A 225 -14.27 20.72 -29.87
N LEU A 226 -14.69 20.61 -28.60
CA LEU A 226 -15.83 21.37 -28.06
C LEU A 226 -15.56 22.86 -27.95
N TYR A 227 -14.35 23.23 -27.52
CA TYR A 227 -13.94 24.60 -27.28
C TYR A 227 -13.00 25.16 -28.36
N ARG A 228 -12.97 24.51 -29.54
CA ARG A 228 -12.18 24.98 -30.66
C ARG A 228 -12.61 26.38 -31.08
N VAL A 229 -11.66 27.30 -31.11
CA VAL A 229 -11.90 28.67 -31.55
C VAL A 229 -11.76 28.72 -33.05
N ASP A 230 -12.88 28.78 -33.78
CA ASP A 230 -12.86 29.15 -35.18
C ASP A 230 -12.64 30.66 -35.29
N ALA A 231 -11.89 31.08 -36.30
CA ALA A 231 -11.52 32.48 -36.56
C ALA A 231 -12.73 33.46 -36.66
N ALA A 232 -13.93 32.88 -36.87
CA ALA A 232 -15.18 33.66 -36.96
C ALA A 232 -15.87 33.90 -35.61
N ASN A 233 -15.55 33.15 -34.55
CA ASN A 233 -16.15 33.31 -33.23
C ASN A 233 -15.12 33.89 -32.29
N ALA A 234 -15.23 35.22 -32.01
CA ALA A 234 -14.46 35.89 -30.99
C ALA A 234 -14.53 35.09 -29.68
N ARG A 235 -13.37 34.83 -29.06
CA ARG A 235 -13.26 34.13 -27.78
C ARG A 235 -14.15 34.78 -26.72
N SER A 236 -15.32 34.21 -26.48
CA SER A 236 -16.15 34.64 -25.35
C SER A 236 -15.38 34.33 -24.06
N PRO A 237 -15.16 35.28 -23.15
CA PRO A 237 -14.54 35.01 -21.86
C PRO A 237 -15.23 33.92 -21.07
N GLN A 238 -16.55 33.78 -21.22
CA GLN A 238 -17.34 32.72 -20.62
C GLN A 238 -16.96 31.31 -21.12
N ASN A 239 -16.71 31.16 -22.44
CA ASN A 239 -16.32 29.86 -23.00
C ASN A 239 -14.94 29.43 -22.49
N VAL A 240 -14.00 30.37 -22.39
CA VAL A 240 -12.67 30.10 -21.83
C VAL A 240 -12.77 29.76 -20.34
N ALA A 241 -13.55 30.51 -19.57
CA ALA A 241 -13.77 30.20 -18.15
C ALA A 241 -14.43 28.80 -17.97
N SER A 242 -15.40 28.44 -18.82
CA SER A 242 -16.00 27.11 -18.84
C SER A 242 -14.96 26.01 -19.09
N LEU A 243 -14.11 26.20 -20.11
CA LEU A 243 -13.05 25.26 -20.43
C LEU A 243 -12.09 25.07 -19.22
N LEU A 244 -11.60 26.17 -18.65
CA LEU A 244 -10.69 26.13 -17.51
C LEU A 244 -11.33 25.42 -16.30
N PHE A 245 -12.60 25.72 -16.05
CA PHE A 245 -13.37 25.05 -15.00
C PHE A 245 -13.47 23.53 -15.25
N PHE A 246 -13.82 23.10 -16.47
CA PHE A 246 -13.91 21.68 -16.79
C PHE A 246 -12.56 20.96 -16.77
N CYS A 247 -11.46 21.65 -17.09
CA CYS A 247 -10.12 21.09 -16.92
C CYS A 247 -9.82 20.82 -15.44
N VAL A 248 -10.13 21.76 -14.55
CA VAL A 248 -9.95 21.59 -13.10
C VAL A 248 -10.90 20.50 -12.58
N PHE A 249 -12.17 20.52 -12.96
CA PHE A 249 -13.17 19.51 -12.59
C PHE A 249 -12.73 18.10 -12.95
N PHE A 250 -12.23 17.91 -14.18
CA PHE A 250 -11.73 16.61 -14.64
C PHE A 250 -10.57 16.11 -13.77
N MET A 251 -9.62 16.98 -13.39
CA MET A 251 -8.53 16.63 -12.50
C MET A 251 -9.01 16.26 -11.09
N VAL A 252 -10.03 16.95 -10.57
CA VAL A 252 -10.58 16.68 -9.23
C VAL A 252 -11.31 15.34 -9.19
N VAL A 253 -12.27 15.12 -10.09
CA VAL A 253 -13.13 13.92 -10.06
C VAL A 253 -12.42 12.70 -10.61
N GLY A 254 -11.43 12.87 -11.47
CA GLY A 254 -10.75 11.80 -12.18
C GLY A 254 -10.06 10.76 -11.31
N HIS A 255 -9.78 11.01 -10.04
CA HIS A 255 -9.02 10.09 -9.15
C HIS A 255 -9.89 9.05 -8.43
N GLN A 256 -11.22 9.17 -8.44
CA GLN A 256 -12.12 8.25 -7.73
C GLN A 256 -11.94 6.76 -8.13
N HIS A 257 -11.53 6.49 -9.36
CA HIS A 257 -11.30 5.12 -9.85
C HIS A 257 -10.17 4.40 -9.12
N SER A 258 -9.26 5.13 -8.44
CA SER A 258 -8.17 4.56 -7.67
C SER A 258 -8.60 4.03 -6.29
N ILE A 259 -9.77 4.44 -5.79
CA ILE A 259 -10.23 4.11 -4.43
C ILE A 259 -10.30 2.61 -4.17
N PRO A 260 -10.93 1.77 -5.03
CA PRO A 260 -11.02 0.33 -4.76
C PRO A 260 -9.66 -0.34 -4.63
N VAL A 261 -8.70 0.05 -5.48
CA VAL A 261 -7.32 -0.46 -5.46
C VAL A 261 -6.62 -0.08 -4.15
N LEU A 262 -6.75 1.18 -3.72
CA LEU A 262 -6.14 1.67 -2.47
C LEU A 262 -6.70 0.98 -1.23
N VAL A 263 -8.02 0.79 -1.17
CA VAL A 263 -8.67 0.08 -0.05
C VAL A 263 -8.24 -1.39 0.00
N GLY A 264 -8.11 -2.05 -1.16
CA GLY A 264 -7.59 -3.43 -1.24
C GLY A 264 -6.14 -3.55 -0.74
N GLN A 265 -5.27 -2.62 -1.14
CA GLN A 265 -3.88 -2.58 -0.69
C GLN A 265 -3.72 -2.31 0.82
N ARG A 266 -4.68 -1.66 1.46
CA ARG A 266 -4.65 -1.34 2.90
C ARG A 266 -4.54 -2.57 3.79
N GLN A 267 -5.20 -3.68 3.46
CA GLN A 267 -5.11 -4.93 4.22
C GLN A 267 -3.68 -5.50 4.16
N LEU A 268 -3.09 -5.49 2.97
CA LEU A 268 -1.70 -5.90 2.77
C LEU A 268 -0.74 -5.02 3.60
N TRP A 269 -0.90 -3.70 3.57
CA TRP A 269 -0.06 -2.79 4.36
C TRP A 269 -0.16 -3.01 5.87
N ARG A 270 -1.38 -3.30 6.37
CA ARG A 270 -1.59 -3.64 7.78
C ARG A 270 -0.86 -4.92 8.16
N HIS A 271 -0.97 -5.95 7.33
CA HIS A 271 -0.31 -7.22 7.55
C HIS A 271 1.22 -7.09 7.53
N GLU A 272 1.77 -6.48 6.49
CA GLU A 272 3.22 -6.28 6.33
C GLU A 272 3.82 -5.40 7.44
N ARG A 273 3.08 -4.39 7.89
CA ARG A 273 3.51 -3.55 9.02
C ARG A 273 3.43 -4.31 10.36
N GLY A 274 2.43 -5.16 10.54
CA GLY A 274 2.35 -6.06 11.70
C GLY A 274 3.57 -6.96 11.80
N LEU A 275 4.10 -7.39 10.66
CA LEU A 275 5.36 -8.16 10.56
C LEU A 275 6.62 -7.28 10.65
N SER A 276 6.50 -5.97 10.82
CA SER A 276 7.62 -5.02 10.90
C SER A 276 8.56 -5.04 9.69
N LEU A 277 8.06 -5.34 8.49
CA LEU A 277 8.88 -5.45 7.28
C LEU A 277 9.45 -4.10 6.83
N TYR A 278 8.70 -3.01 7.04
CA TYR A 278 9.12 -1.64 6.70
C TYR A 278 8.42 -0.59 7.59
N SER A 279 8.98 0.61 7.58
CA SER A 279 8.43 1.76 8.31
C SER A 279 7.31 2.45 7.52
N THR A 280 6.35 3.08 8.22
CA THR A 280 5.32 3.91 7.58
C THR A 280 5.92 5.02 6.71
N ARG A 281 7.07 5.59 7.14
CA ARG A 281 7.78 6.61 6.37
C ARG A 281 8.28 6.06 5.04
N ALA A 282 8.83 4.85 5.01
CA ALA A 282 9.30 4.22 3.78
C ALA A 282 8.14 3.93 2.81
N LEU A 283 7.00 3.43 3.32
CA LEU A 283 5.79 3.24 2.51
C LEU A 283 5.30 4.55 1.89
N TYR A 284 5.21 5.62 2.70
CA TYR A 284 4.76 6.93 2.26
C TYR A 284 5.68 7.52 1.18
N VAL A 285 6.98 7.56 1.43
CA VAL A 285 7.98 8.10 0.47
C VAL A 285 8.00 7.29 -0.82
N SER A 286 7.92 5.95 -0.74
CA SER A 286 7.89 5.10 -1.93
C SER A 286 6.64 5.36 -2.78
N ALA A 287 5.48 5.62 -2.15
CA ALA A 287 4.25 5.96 -2.85
C ALA A 287 4.36 7.30 -3.57
N LEU A 288 4.97 8.32 -2.95
CA LEU A 288 5.22 9.62 -3.61
C LEU A 288 6.13 9.46 -4.83
N ILE A 289 7.26 8.76 -4.67
CA ILE A 289 8.24 8.57 -5.75
C ILE A 289 7.63 7.81 -6.95
N THR A 290 6.71 6.87 -6.70
CA THR A 290 6.13 6.06 -7.77
C THR A 290 4.93 6.74 -8.43
N LYS A 291 4.04 7.38 -7.65
CA LYS A 291 2.77 7.89 -8.16
C LYS A 291 2.88 9.31 -8.73
N TRP A 292 3.61 10.20 -8.07
CA TRP A 292 3.69 11.61 -8.49
C TRP A 292 4.25 11.79 -9.90
N PRO A 293 5.38 11.19 -10.29
CA PRO A 293 5.89 11.32 -11.66
C PRO A 293 4.89 10.84 -12.70
N LEU A 294 4.18 9.73 -12.42
CA LEU A 294 3.16 9.20 -13.31
C LEU A 294 2.03 10.21 -13.52
N HIS A 295 1.49 10.78 -12.44
CA HIS A 295 0.41 11.77 -12.52
C HIS A 295 0.86 13.05 -13.22
N LEU A 296 2.07 13.52 -12.97
CA LEU A 296 2.65 14.67 -13.68
C LEU A 296 2.74 14.41 -15.18
N CYS A 297 3.19 13.22 -15.61
CA CYS A 297 3.20 12.85 -17.03
C CYS A 297 1.78 12.82 -17.65
N LEU A 298 0.78 12.31 -16.91
CA LEU A 298 -0.60 12.27 -17.39
C LEU A 298 -1.21 13.67 -17.55
N VAL A 299 -0.97 14.56 -16.59
CA VAL A 299 -1.39 15.97 -16.67
C VAL A 299 -0.66 16.69 -17.80
N PHE A 300 0.62 16.39 -18.03
CA PHE A 300 1.38 16.94 -19.14
C PHE A 300 0.78 16.53 -20.49
N LEU A 301 0.47 15.24 -20.68
CA LEU A 301 -0.18 14.75 -21.90
C LEU A 301 -1.54 15.41 -22.13
N PHE A 302 -2.36 15.55 -21.08
CA PHE A 302 -3.62 16.27 -21.15
C PHE A 302 -3.43 17.73 -21.56
N SER A 303 -2.51 18.43 -20.91
CA SER A 303 -2.22 19.85 -21.16
C SER A 303 -1.70 20.08 -22.59
N LEU A 304 -0.86 19.16 -23.08
CA LEU A 304 -0.30 19.20 -24.45
C LEU A 304 -1.40 19.08 -25.53
N VAL A 305 -2.48 18.36 -25.21
CA VAL A 305 -3.62 18.21 -26.14
C VAL A 305 -4.56 19.41 -26.02
N VAL A 306 -4.98 19.80 -24.80
CA VAL A 306 -5.99 20.83 -24.59
C VAL A 306 -5.48 22.23 -24.97
N TYR A 307 -4.28 22.58 -24.53
CA TYR A 307 -3.78 23.96 -24.62
C TYR A 307 -3.70 24.48 -26.06
N PRO A 308 -3.07 23.75 -27.01
CA PRO A 308 -3.01 24.20 -28.39
C PRO A 308 -4.35 24.04 -29.11
N SER A 309 -5.13 22.98 -28.84
CA SER A 309 -6.40 22.70 -29.51
C SER A 309 -7.45 23.78 -29.25
N CYS A 310 -7.47 24.29 -28.01
CA CYS A 310 -8.41 25.34 -27.60
C CYS A 310 -7.87 26.74 -27.86
N GLY A 311 -6.64 26.89 -28.39
CA GLY A 311 -6.02 28.17 -28.73
C GLY A 311 -5.91 29.09 -27.52
N LEU A 312 -5.51 28.59 -26.34
CA LEU A 312 -5.30 29.40 -25.14
C LEU A 312 -4.15 30.41 -25.34
N ALA A 313 -3.92 31.32 -24.35
CA ALA A 313 -2.95 32.41 -24.48
C ALA A 313 -1.57 31.93 -24.97
N ALA A 314 -1.05 32.55 -26.01
CA ALA A 314 0.21 32.17 -26.61
C ALA A 314 1.38 32.48 -25.65
N GLY A 315 2.36 31.59 -25.60
CA GLY A 315 3.58 31.71 -24.82
C GLY A 315 3.90 30.51 -23.98
N PHE A 316 5.18 30.21 -23.89
CA PHE A 316 5.66 29.09 -23.07
C PHE A 316 5.35 29.30 -21.58
N ASP A 317 5.48 30.54 -21.09
CA ASP A 317 5.19 30.87 -19.70
C ASP A 317 3.73 30.60 -19.30
N SER A 318 2.79 30.96 -20.21
CA SER A 318 1.37 30.73 -19.99
C SER A 318 1.02 29.26 -20.03
N PHE A 319 1.63 28.48 -20.91
CA PHE A 319 1.49 27.02 -20.95
C PHE A 319 2.11 26.36 -19.70
N ALA A 320 3.32 26.75 -19.33
CA ALA A 320 4.00 26.22 -18.14
C ALA A 320 3.19 26.49 -16.87
N TYR A 321 2.65 27.69 -16.71
CA TYR A 321 1.78 28.03 -15.60
C TYR A 321 0.51 27.17 -15.58
N PHE A 322 -0.17 27.01 -16.72
CA PHE A 322 -1.35 26.15 -16.86
C PHE A 322 -1.03 24.71 -16.42
N TYR A 323 0.08 24.14 -16.90
CA TYR A 323 0.53 22.81 -16.52
C TYR A 323 0.82 22.70 -15.01
N VAL A 324 1.51 23.67 -14.42
CA VAL A 324 1.83 23.68 -12.98
C VAL A 324 0.56 23.71 -12.14
N ILE A 325 -0.40 24.59 -12.46
CA ILE A 325 -1.66 24.66 -11.71
C ILE A 325 -2.45 23.36 -11.82
N LEU A 326 -2.63 22.80 -13.02
CA LEU A 326 -3.32 21.51 -13.18
C LEU A 326 -2.59 20.38 -12.47
N SER A 327 -1.26 20.40 -12.43
CA SER A 327 -0.46 19.43 -11.69
C SER A 327 -0.71 19.52 -10.19
N LEU A 328 -0.75 20.72 -9.63
CA LEU A 328 -1.07 20.94 -8.21
C LEU A 328 -2.50 20.48 -7.88
N VAL A 329 -3.49 20.78 -8.73
CA VAL A 329 -4.86 20.27 -8.58
C VAL A 329 -4.88 18.75 -8.57
N SER A 330 -4.24 18.13 -9.56
CA SER A 330 -4.22 16.67 -9.70
C SER A 330 -3.56 15.99 -8.49
N LEU A 331 -2.40 16.48 -8.03
CA LEU A 331 -1.71 15.93 -6.87
C LEU A 331 -2.51 16.14 -5.57
N THR A 332 -3.11 17.32 -5.37
CA THR A 332 -3.92 17.61 -4.18
C THR A 332 -5.16 16.74 -4.14
N SER A 333 -5.83 16.58 -5.27
CA SER A 333 -7.02 15.74 -5.41
C SER A 333 -6.69 14.24 -5.23
N LEU A 334 -5.57 13.77 -5.79
CA LEU A 334 -5.08 12.42 -5.57
C LEU A 334 -4.82 12.17 -4.08
N SER A 335 -4.14 13.09 -3.42
CA SER A 335 -3.81 12.98 -1.99
C SER A 335 -5.06 12.98 -1.12
N LEU A 336 -6.07 13.77 -1.47
CA LEU A 336 -7.37 13.79 -0.82
C LEU A 336 -8.11 12.46 -1.01
N CYS A 337 -8.12 11.92 -2.22
CA CYS A 337 -8.67 10.63 -2.56
C CYS A 337 -8.00 9.50 -1.75
N GLU A 338 -6.66 9.51 -1.65
CA GLU A 338 -5.88 8.56 -0.87
C GLU A 338 -6.14 8.69 0.64
N LEU A 339 -6.29 9.91 1.17
CA LEU A 339 -6.65 10.17 2.55
C LEU A 339 -8.01 9.54 2.88
N VAL A 340 -9.02 9.81 2.08
CA VAL A 340 -10.37 9.24 2.25
C VAL A 340 -10.35 7.72 2.15
N ALA A 341 -9.66 7.15 1.15
CA ALA A 341 -9.51 5.70 1.01
C ALA A 341 -8.74 5.05 2.18
N THR A 342 -7.86 5.79 2.85
CA THR A 342 -7.12 5.31 4.02
C THR A 342 -8.01 5.22 5.26
N ILE A 343 -8.95 6.16 5.44
CA ILE A 343 -9.80 6.27 6.64
C ILE A 343 -11.08 5.44 6.52
N ALA A 344 -11.71 5.43 5.35
CA ALA A 344 -13.02 4.83 5.14
C ALA A 344 -13.03 3.31 5.42
N PRO A 345 -14.13 2.74 5.96
CA PRO A 345 -14.20 1.32 6.29
C PRO A 345 -14.21 0.40 5.05
N SER A 346 -14.81 0.85 3.94
CA SER A 346 -14.93 0.09 2.69
C SER A 346 -14.68 0.97 1.47
N SER A 347 -14.50 0.36 0.29
CA SER A 347 -14.36 1.09 -0.97
C SER A 347 -15.62 1.87 -1.34
N GLN A 348 -16.79 1.31 -1.06
CA GLN A 348 -18.08 1.96 -1.31
C GLN A 348 -18.24 3.21 -0.41
N ALA A 349 -17.92 3.08 0.89
CA ALA A 349 -17.95 4.20 1.83
C ALA A 349 -16.93 5.30 1.43
N ALA A 350 -15.76 4.91 0.92
CA ALA A 350 -14.76 5.85 0.46
C ALA A 350 -15.23 6.65 -0.77
N VAL A 351 -15.83 5.98 -1.76
CA VAL A 351 -16.40 6.65 -2.95
C VAL A 351 -17.57 7.56 -2.53
N ALA A 352 -18.46 7.07 -1.66
CA ALA A 352 -19.60 7.83 -1.15
C ALA A 352 -19.19 9.09 -0.34
N ALA A 353 -18.02 9.07 0.29
CA ALA A 353 -17.47 10.21 1.01
C ALA A 353 -16.71 11.17 0.09
N TYR A 354 -15.87 10.63 -0.81
CA TYR A 354 -15.00 11.43 -1.68
C TYR A 354 -15.80 12.28 -2.68
N LEU A 355 -16.78 11.69 -3.37
CA LEU A 355 -17.48 12.35 -4.46
C LEU A 355 -18.26 13.60 -4.01
N PRO A 356 -19.10 13.57 -2.95
CA PRO A 356 -19.76 14.77 -2.45
C PRO A 356 -18.77 15.84 -1.97
N MET A 357 -17.69 15.43 -1.29
CA MET A 357 -16.65 16.36 -0.85
C MET A 357 -15.96 17.05 -2.04
N ALA A 358 -15.63 16.30 -3.09
CA ALA A 358 -15.05 16.84 -4.31
C ALA A 358 -16.02 17.82 -5.00
N LEU A 359 -17.32 17.48 -5.06
CA LEU A 359 -18.35 18.35 -5.65
C LEU A 359 -18.54 19.65 -4.85
N VAL A 360 -18.50 19.60 -3.52
CA VAL A 360 -18.54 20.79 -2.68
C VAL A 360 -17.34 21.70 -2.96
N LEU A 361 -16.14 21.15 -3.03
CA LEU A 361 -14.93 21.92 -3.36
C LEU A 361 -15.03 22.57 -4.75
N VAL A 362 -15.58 21.85 -5.72
CA VAL A 362 -15.81 22.35 -7.08
C VAL A 362 -16.91 23.44 -7.11
N ALA A 363 -17.99 23.27 -6.36
CA ALA A 363 -19.08 24.26 -6.29
C ALA A 363 -18.56 25.62 -5.79
N PHE A 364 -17.70 25.59 -4.76
CA PHE A 364 -17.07 26.81 -4.24
C PHE A 364 -15.82 27.23 -5.02
N GLY A 365 -15.60 26.68 -6.20
CA GLY A 365 -14.49 27.04 -7.10
C GLY A 365 -14.59 28.40 -7.75
N GLY A 366 -15.69 29.13 -7.60
CA GLY A 366 -15.90 30.47 -8.14
C GLY A 366 -16.50 30.54 -9.56
N TYR A 367 -16.68 29.37 -10.23
CA TYR A 367 -17.35 29.29 -11.51
C TYR A 367 -18.85 28.91 -11.38
N VAL A 368 -19.15 27.84 -10.65
CA VAL A 368 -20.55 27.37 -10.45
C VAL A 368 -21.31 28.32 -9.54
N VAL A 369 -20.71 28.68 -8.41
CA VAL A 369 -21.20 29.70 -7.50
C VAL A 369 -20.27 30.90 -7.59
N LEU A 370 -20.79 32.01 -8.08
CA LEU A 370 -20.04 33.25 -8.18
C LEU A 370 -19.75 33.79 -6.78
N ILE A 371 -18.48 34.02 -6.45
CA ILE A 371 -18.07 34.47 -5.11
C ILE A 371 -18.77 35.76 -4.68
N PRO A 372 -18.92 36.80 -5.55
CA PRO A 372 -19.61 38.04 -5.20
C PRO A 372 -21.09 37.86 -4.83
N SER A 373 -21.73 36.74 -5.21
CA SER A 373 -23.14 36.45 -4.90
C SER A 373 -23.34 35.76 -3.55
N LEU A 374 -22.26 35.40 -2.84
CA LEU A 374 -22.34 34.71 -1.58
C LEU A 374 -22.71 35.62 -0.41
N PRO A 375 -23.54 35.15 0.55
CA PRO A 375 -23.78 35.86 1.80
C PRO A 375 -22.50 36.05 2.61
N ASN A 376 -22.38 37.17 3.32
CA ASN A 376 -21.21 37.48 4.13
C ASN A 376 -20.84 36.40 5.16
N SER A 377 -21.83 35.65 5.66
CA SER A 377 -21.63 34.57 6.65
C SER A 377 -20.80 33.38 6.12
N ILE A 378 -20.78 33.15 4.80
CA ILE A 378 -20.07 32.01 4.18
C ILE A 378 -18.98 32.45 3.21
N MET A 379 -18.66 33.75 3.17
CA MET A 379 -17.70 34.33 2.22
C MET A 379 -16.26 33.78 2.38
N ALA A 380 -15.93 33.25 3.57
CA ALA A 380 -14.62 32.63 3.84
C ALA A 380 -14.56 31.14 3.39
N VAL A 381 -15.69 30.49 3.10
CA VAL A 381 -15.72 29.07 2.72
C VAL A 381 -15.00 28.80 1.40
N PRO A 382 -15.15 29.61 0.33
CA PRO A 382 -14.40 29.43 -0.91
C PRO A 382 -12.88 29.41 -0.71
N ASP A 383 -12.34 30.14 0.27
CA ASP A 383 -10.89 30.20 0.54
C ASP A 383 -10.30 28.87 0.97
N LEU A 384 -11.11 27.97 1.51
CA LEU A 384 -10.72 26.61 1.85
C LEU A 384 -10.65 25.68 0.64
N SER A 385 -11.25 26.08 -0.50
CA SER A 385 -11.26 25.28 -1.71
C SER A 385 -9.99 25.53 -2.55
N PHE A 386 -9.15 24.51 -2.67
CA PHE A 386 -8.01 24.58 -3.60
C PHE A 386 -8.46 24.75 -5.07
N VAL A 387 -9.71 24.35 -5.39
CA VAL A 387 -10.31 24.51 -6.72
C VAL A 387 -10.51 25.99 -7.07
N ARG A 388 -10.90 26.81 -6.08
CA ARG A 388 -11.01 28.27 -6.26
C ARG A 388 -9.67 28.89 -6.67
N TRP A 389 -8.61 28.57 -5.92
CA TRP A 389 -7.28 29.10 -6.21
C TRP A 389 -6.76 28.64 -7.56
N ALA A 390 -7.06 27.40 -7.95
CA ALA A 390 -6.72 26.89 -9.28
C ALA A 390 -7.46 27.64 -10.40
N PHE A 391 -8.77 27.80 -10.27
CA PHE A 391 -9.60 28.47 -11.27
C PHE A 391 -9.20 29.96 -11.39
N GLN A 392 -9.02 30.63 -10.25
CA GLN A 392 -8.53 32.02 -10.19
C GLN A 392 -7.20 32.19 -10.94
N GLY A 393 -6.20 31.37 -10.62
CA GLY A 393 -4.89 31.44 -11.27
C GLY A 393 -4.93 31.15 -12.76
N LEU A 394 -5.70 30.15 -13.18
CA LEU A 394 -5.87 29.83 -14.60
C LEU A 394 -6.58 30.96 -15.37
N LEU A 395 -7.58 31.60 -14.76
CA LEU A 395 -8.28 32.72 -15.37
C LEU A 395 -7.38 33.95 -15.49
N ALA A 396 -6.64 34.29 -14.43
CA ALA A 396 -5.65 35.37 -14.44
C ALA A 396 -4.52 35.14 -15.47
N ASN A 397 -4.14 33.87 -15.69
CA ASN A 397 -3.15 33.52 -16.72
C ASN A 397 -3.66 33.73 -18.15
N GLN A 398 -4.96 33.61 -18.39
CA GLN A 398 -5.55 33.81 -19.73
C GLN A 398 -5.92 35.28 -20.01
N TYR A 399 -6.25 36.02 -18.96
CA TYR A 399 -6.68 37.43 -19.04
C TYR A 399 -5.82 38.30 -18.12
N PRO A 400 -4.49 38.45 -18.41
CA PRO A 400 -3.62 39.26 -17.59
C PRO A 400 -4.02 40.71 -17.68
N GLY A 401 -4.42 41.31 -16.55
CA GLY A 401 -4.80 42.76 -16.47
C GLY A 401 -6.21 43.11 -16.96
N ASP A 402 -7.02 42.16 -17.43
CA ASP A 402 -8.43 42.39 -17.76
C ASP A 402 -9.30 42.33 -16.49
N ALA A 403 -9.38 43.49 -15.81
CA ALA A 403 -10.14 43.63 -14.59
C ALA A 403 -11.64 43.26 -14.76
N LYS A 404 -12.24 43.50 -15.93
CA LYS A 404 -13.67 43.22 -16.15
C LYS A 404 -13.99 41.74 -16.10
N VAL A 405 -13.14 40.90 -16.72
CA VAL A 405 -13.33 39.44 -16.72
C VAL A 405 -13.05 38.87 -15.35
N LEU A 406 -12.01 39.31 -14.66
CA LEU A 406 -11.65 38.82 -13.32
C LEU A 406 -12.69 39.24 -12.27
N ASP A 407 -13.22 40.47 -12.35
CA ASP A 407 -14.21 41.00 -11.41
C ASP A 407 -15.55 40.27 -11.49
N LEU A 408 -15.94 39.79 -12.67
CA LEU A 408 -17.15 38.96 -12.85
C LEU A 408 -17.16 37.74 -11.93
N TYR A 409 -15.98 37.14 -11.68
CA TYR A 409 -15.83 35.96 -10.83
C TYR A 409 -15.37 36.29 -9.41
N GLY A 410 -15.17 37.58 -9.09
CA GLY A 410 -14.70 38.06 -7.78
C GLY A 410 -13.20 37.97 -7.57
N PHE A 411 -12.41 38.02 -8.65
CA PHE A 411 -10.94 37.92 -8.63
C PHE A 411 -10.24 39.22 -9.02
N ALA A 412 -10.88 40.35 -8.77
CA ALA A 412 -10.30 41.66 -9.09
C ALA A 412 -8.96 41.90 -8.38
N GLY A 413 -7.98 42.42 -9.11
CA GLY A 413 -6.69 42.82 -8.56
C GLY A 413 -5.75 41.67 -8.16
N VAL A 414 -6.06 40.45 -8.53
CA VAL A 414 -5.25 39.28 -8.20
C VAL A 414 -4.26 38.95 -9.31
N ASP A 415 -2.99 38.74 -8.95
CA ASP A 415 -1.99 38.20 -9.88
C ASP A 415 -2.07 36.66 -9.92
N ARG A 416 -1.67 36.09 -11.06
CA ARG A 416 -1.60 34.62 -11.25
C ARG A 416 -0.74 33.94 -10.18
N ILE A 417 0.33 34.57 -9.69
CA ILE A 417 1.27 34.03 -8.71
C ILE A 417 0.61 33.82 -7.35
N ASP A 418 -0.36 34.66 -6.97
CA ASP A 418 -1.04 34.61 -5.68
C ASP A 418 -1.79 33.26 -5.44
N SER A 419 -2.13 32.57 -6.52
CA SER A 419 -2.84 31.29 -6.46
C SER A 419 -1.94 30.11 -6.07
N ILE A 420 -0.62 30.19 -6.30
CA ILE A 420 0.30 29.06 -6.10
C ILE A 420 0.48 28.75 -4.60
N GLY A 421 0.67 29.78 -3.78
CA GLY A 421 0.90 29.63 -2.34
C GLY A 421 -0.20 28.85 -1.63
N PRO A 422 -1.47 29.27 -1.72
CA PRO A 422 -2.59 28.52 -1.12
C PRO A 422 -2.75 27.10 -1.62
N MET A 423 -2.48 26.84 -2.91
CA MET A 423 -2.54 25.48 -3.46
C MET A 423 -1.45 24.56 -2.91
N VAL A 424 -0.22 25.07 -2.81
CA VAL A 424 0.89 24.32 -2.19
C VAL A 424 0.59 24.06 -0.72
N LEU A 425 0.03 25.04 0.00
CA LEU A 425 -0.39 24.87 1.39
C LEU A 425 -1.45 23.78 1.52
N ALA A 426 -2.47 23.78 0.66
CA ALA A 426 -3.51 22.75 0.65
C ALA A 426 -2.93 21.35 0.40
N LEU A 427 -1.99 21.23 -0.57
CA LEU A 427 -1.30 19.98 -0.84
C LEU A 427 -0.52 19.48 0.40
N VAL A 428 0.25 20.36 1.05
CA VAL A 428 1.05 20.01 2.24
C VAL A 428 0.16 19.61 3.41
N VAL A 429 -0.95 20.29 3.64
CA VAL A 429 -1.91 19.97 4.71
C VAL A 429 -2.54 18.59 4.47
N ILE A 430 -3.03 18.34 3.26
CA ILE A 430 -3.67 17.07 2.91
C ILE A 430 -2.65 15.90 2.95
N GLU A 431 -1.43 16.12 2.43
CA GLU A 431 -0.36 15.12 2.51
C GLU A 431 0.04 14.81 3.96
N SER A 432 0.09 15.81 4.81
CA SER A 432 0.37 15.63 6.24
C SER A 432 -0.74 14.83 6.93
N ALA A 433 -2.00 15.13 6.64
CA ALA A 433 -3.15 14.39 7.14
C ALA A 433 -3.14 12.93 6.65
N LYS A 434 -2.83 12.70 5.36
CA LYS A 434 -2.67 11.36 4.78
C LYS A 434 -1.56 10.56 5.49
N PHE A 435 -0.40 11.19 5.73
CA PHE A 435 0.68 10.54 6.46
C PHE A 435 0.28 10.16 7.88
N MET A 436 -0.44 11.05 8.61
CA MET A 436 -0.97 10.74 9.94
C MET A 436 -1.99 9.61 9.91
N ALA A 437 -2.89 9.60 8.94
CA ALA A 437 -3.86 8.52 8.74
C ALA A 437 -3.15 7.18 8.47
N LEU A 438 -2.15 7.15 7.58
CA LEU A 438 -1.33 5.96 7.33
C LEU A 438 -0.57 5.49 8.57
N ARG A 439 -0.16 6.39 9.46
CA ARG A 439 0.51 6.04 10.71
C ARG A 439 -0.46 5.43 11.74
N ALA A 440 -1.72 5.85 11.71
CA ALA A 440 -2.76 5.34 12.61
C ALA A 440 -3.32 3.97 12.18
N LEU A 441 -3.20 3.63 10.90
CA LEU A 441 -3.58 2.35 10.29
C LEU A 441 -2.72 1.20 10.82
#